data_85de11ac7ad9c14d22ed522da0b4469e
#
_entry.id   85de11ac7ad9c14d22ed522da0b4469e
#
_cell.length_a   1.000
_cell.length_b   1.000
_cell.length_c   1.000
_cell.angle_alpha   90.00
_cell.angle_beta   90.00
_cell.angle_gamma   90.00
#
_symmetry.space_group_name_H-M   'P 1'
#
loop_
_entity.id
_entity.type
_entity.pdbx_description
1 polymer ?
#
loop_
_entity_poly.entity_id
_entity_poly.type
_entity_poly.pdbx_seq_one_letter_code
_entity_poly.pdbx_strand_id
1 'polypeptide(L)'
;MNDSFRDKNGELDLQGLLDLEDEAGMDVAVIMPNTQPEPPNAELAEAIKGNPRALGCALIHPTEEDPVSQIHQAANTWQMKGIKLMPAVYGYNVDDEIVRPVVEAARDNGLIVSIHSGPENCHPTRIGNVARWIPETPVIMDHMGFPDDLDAGIEAARTNKNIYLGTTILRFHQRWGTNPDQVVPIEIRKAIEELGPEQIVFGSNTPEYRPIQVVNAIQRLELEKEAETLIFGGNLAKIYGLNGQR
;
A
#
# COMPACT_ATOMS: atom_id res chain seq x y z
N MET A 1 -0.33 11.50 -0.73
CA MET A 1 -1.01 12.46 0.17
C MET A 1 -1.79 13.44 -0.68
N ASN A 2 -3.05 13.64 -0.36
CA ASN A 2 -3.95 14.56 -1.06
C ASN A 2 -3.71 15.99 -0.52
N ASP A 3 -4.18 17.04 -1.20
CA ASP A 3 -4.12 18.42 -0.73
C ASP A 3 -4.76 18.65 0.65
N SER A 4 -5.52 17.67 1.15
CA SER A 4 -6.12 17.66 2.49
C SER A 4 -5.11 17.53 3.64
N PHE A 5 -3.86 17.09 3.39
CA PHE A 5 -2.79 17.03 4.38
C PHE A 5 -1.75 18.12 4.14
N ARG A 6 -2.22 19.33 3.95
CA ARG A 6 -1.37 20.50 3.97
C ARG A 6 -1.73 21.39 5.13
N ASP A 7 -0.71 21.89 5.79
CA ASP A 7 -0.86 22.87 6.85
C ASP A 7 -1.29 24.25 6.29
N LYS A 8 -1.45 25.22 7.17
CA LYS A 8 -1.80 26.60 6.82
C LYS A 8 -0.77 27.30 5.91
N ASN A 9 0.44 26.77 5.78
CA ASN A 9 1.51 27.29 4.93
C ASN A 9 1.56 26.55 3.58
N GLY A 10 0.74 25.51 3.39
CA GLY A 10 0.72 24.66 2.20
C GLY A 10 1.77 23.54 2.23
N GLU A 11 2.48 23.32 3.35
CA GLU A 11 3.42 22.23 3.53
C GLU A 11 2.71 20.95 3.96
N LEU A 12 3.32 19.77 3.73
CA LEU A 12 2.75 18.49 4.14
C LEU A 12 2.63 18.42 5.66
N ASP A 13 1.41 18.23 6.16
CA ASP A 13 1.09 18.11 7.59
C ASP A 13 1.32 16.66 8.08
N LEU A 14 2.59 16.30 8.26
CA LEU A 14 2.96 15.00 8.81
C LEU A 14 2.40 14.79 10.22
N GLN A 15 2.39 15.84 11.06
CA GLN A 15 1.89 15.70 12.42
C GLN A 15 0.39 15.41 12.44
N GLY A 16 -0.40 16.11 11.62
CA GLY A 16 -1.83 15.83 11.49
C GLY A 16 -2.12 14.41 11.02
N LEU A 17 -1.26 13.85 10.14
CA LEU A 17 -1.35 12.44 9.75
C LEU A 17 -1.06 11.51 10.94
N LEU A 18 0.03 11.75 11.65
CA LEU A 18 0.43 10.90 12.79
C LEU A 18 -0.59 10.98 13.95
N ASP A 19 -1.25 12.11 14.14
CA ASP A 19 -2.34 12.23 15.13
C ASP A 19 -3.53 11.33 14.79
N LEU A 20 -3.84 11.13 13.50
CA LEU A 20 -4.87 10.16 13.06
C LEU A 20 -4.42 8.70 13.25
N GLU A 21 -3.14 8.42 13.07
CA GLU A 21 -2.58 7.10 13.36
C GLU A 21 -2.60 6.81 14.87
N ASP A 22 -2.25 7.79 15.70
CA ASP A 22 -2.33 7.68 17.16
C ASP A 22 -3.75 7.39 17.66
N GLU A 23 -4.76 8.05 17.08
CA GLU A 23 -6.17 7.74 17.38
C GLU A 23 -6.54 6.29 17.08
N ALA A 24 -5.94 5.71 16.03
CA ALA A 24 -6.16 4.34 15.62
C ALA A 24 -5.27 3.32 16.35
N GLY A 25 -4.34 3.78 17.20
CA GLY A 25 -3.36 2.94 17.90
C GLY A 25 -2.26 2.39 17.00
N MET A 26 -1.92 3.11 15.92
CA MET A 26 -0.86 2.71 14.98
C MET A 26 0.48 3.35 15.34
N ASP A 27 1.52 2.54 15.43
CA ASP A 27 2.88 2.98 15.80
C ASP A 27 3.62 3.63 14.63
N VAL A 28 3.41 3.14 13.40
CA VAL A 28 4.15 3.52 12.19
C VAL A 28 3.21 3.66 10.99
N ALA A 29 3.40 4.71 10.20
CA ALA A 29 2.70 4.94 8.94
C ALA A 29 3.60 4.68 7.73
N VAL A 30 3.09 3.98 6.73
CA VAL A 30 3.68 3.93 5.39
C VAL A 30 2.96 4.96 4.51
N ILE A 31 3.70 5.97 4.06
CA ILE A 31 3.16 7.16 3.43
C ILE A 31 3.54 7.20 1.95
N MET A 32 2.57 7.47 1.10
CA MET A 32 2.72 7.60 -0.35
C MET A 32 2.30 9.01 -0.78
N PRO A 33 2.99 9.64 -1.75
CA PRO A 33 2.54 10.91 -2.28
C PRO A 33 1.24 10.76 -3.08
N ASN A 34 0.55 11.86 -3.30
CA ASN A 34 -0.64 11.90 -4.15
C ASN A 34 -0.25 11.68 -5.62
N THR A 35 -1.19 11.11 -6.37
CA THR A 35 -1.08 10.95 -7.82
C THR A 35 -1.20 12.33 -8.50
N GLN A 36 -0.09 12.84 -9.00
CA GLN A 36 0.02 14.06 -9.79
C GLN A 36 0.89 13.76 -11.01
N PRO A 37 0.85 14.59 -12.07
CA PRO A 37 1.75 14.42 -13.21
C PRO A 37 3.23 14.35 -12.78
N GLU A 38 3.62 15.18 -11.81
CA GLU A 38 4.93 15.14 -11.15
C GLU A 38 4.72 14.77 -9.68
N PRO A 39 4.94 13.50 -9.29
CA PRO A 39 4.74 13.08 -7.91
C PRO A 39 5.67 13.84 -6.94
N PRO A 40 5.15 14.38 -5.82
CA PRO A 40 5.94 15.15 -4.88
C PRO A 40 6.81 14.28 -3.97
N ASN A 41 7.59 13.38 -4.56
CA ASN A 41 8.46 12.43 -3.84
C ASN A 41 9.51 13.14 -2.97
N ALA A 42 10.13 14.20 -3.49
CA ALA A 42 11.15 14.96 -2.76
C ALA A 42 10.55 15.72 -1.56
N GLU A 43 9.35 16.30 -1.72
CA GLU A 43 8.63 16.97 -0.64
C GLU A 43 8.27 15.97 0.47
N LEU A 44 7.76 14.78 0.11
CA LEU A 44 7.49 13.72 1.06
C LEU A 44 8.76 13.29 1.80
N ALA A 45 9.86 13.09 1.08
CA ALA A 45 11.14 12.70 1.66
C ALA A 45 11.63 13.69 2.72
N GLU A 46 11.53 14.98 2.44
CA GLU A 46 11.94 16.01 3.41
C GLU A 46 10.97 16.05 4.62
N ALA A 47 9.66 15.92 4.38
CA ALA A 47 8.66 15.94 5.45
C ALA A 47 8.82 14.79 6.46
N ILE A 48 9.19 13.58 5.99
CA ILE A 48 9.35 12.40 6.87
C ILE A 48 10.76 12.22 7.42
N LYS A 49 11.70 13.04 7.00
CA LYS A 49 13.12 12.90 7.32
C LYS A 49 13.40 12.83 8.82
N GLY A 50 14.07 11.75 9.22
CA GLY A 50 14.42 11.52 10.62
C GLY A 50 13.26 11.14 11.55
N ASN A 51 12.03 10.99 11.02
CA ASN A 51 10.91 10.53 11.81
C ASN A 51 10.81 8.99 11.75
N PRO A 52 11.07 8.27 12.87
CA PRO A 52 11.07 6.80 12.87
C PRO A 52 9.65 6.21 12.70
N ARG A 53 8.60 7.01 12.84
CA ARG A 53 7.21 6.58 12.67
C ARG A 53 6.68 6.75 11.25
N ALA A 54 7.47 7.32 10.33
CA ALA A 54 7.06 7.59 8.97
C ALA A 54 7.99 6.90 7.97
N LEU A 55 7.46 5.93 7.24
CA LEU A 55 8.15 5.25 6.16
C LEU A 55 7.62 5.76 4.82
N GLY A 56 8.50 6.21 3.92
CA GLY A 56 8.09 6.71 2.61
C GLY A 56 8.04 5.62 1.55
N CYS A 57 7.03 5.70 0.69
CA CYS A 57 6.99 5.03 -0.62
C CYS A 57 7.04 6.09 -1.72
N ALA A 58 7.99 5.99 -2.64
CA ALA A 58 8.06 6.88 -3.80
C ALA A 58 7.04 6.47 -4.88
N LEU A 59 6.25 7.39 -5.38
CA LEU A 59 5.38 7.14 -6.53
C LEU A 59 6.22 7.22 -7.82
N ILE A 60 6.25 6.13 -8.57
CA ILE A 60 7.07 6.00 -9.78
C ILE A 60 6.17 5.83 -11.01
N HIS A 61 6.52 6.53 -12.07
CA HIS A 61 5.84 6.44 -13.35
C HIS A 61 6.76 5.74 -14.37
N PRO A 62 6.54 4.46 -14.70
CA PRO A 62 7.45 3.68 -15.55
C PRO A 62 7.63 4.21 -16.97
N THR A 63 6.75 5.09 -17.45
CA THR A 63 6.82 5.65 -18.80
C THR A 63 7.60 6.97 -18.87
N GLU A 64 8.11 7.48 -17.72
CA GLU A 64 8.99 8.64 -17.69
C GLU A 64 10.36 8.33 -18.31
N GLU A 65 11.15 9.39 -18.57
CA GLU A 65 12.41 9.27 -19.31
C GLU A 65 13.45 8.37 -18.60
N ASP A 66 13.54 8.42 -17.27
CA ASP A 66 14.51 7.62 -16.48
C ASP A 66 13.91 7.13 -15.14
N PRO A 67 12.96 6.20 -15.17
CA PRO A 67 12.31 5.73 -13.94
C PRO A 67 13.26 4.90 -13.05
N VAL A 68 14.29 4.28 -13.61
CA VAL A 68 15.28 3.50 -12.83
C VAL A 68 16.17 4.43 -12.00
N SER A 69 16.58 5.58 -12.53
CA SER A 69 17.30 6.58 -11.74
C SER A 69 16.45 7.11 -10.58
N GLN A 70 15.14 7.27 -10.77
CA GLN A 70 14.22 7.65 -9.69
C GLN A 70 14.19 6.60 -8.58
N ILE A 71 14.28 5.29 -8.91
CA ILE A 71 14.40 4.21 -7.92
C ILE A 71 15.68 4.37 -7.09
N HIS A 72 16.82 4.59 -7.74
CA HIS A 72 18.08 4.81 -7.04
C HIS A 72 18.04 6.05 -6.15
N GLN A 73 17.41 7.13 -6.61
CA GLN A 73 17.20 8.34 -5.82
C GLN A 73 16.29 8.07 -4.61
N ALA A 74 15.20 7.35 -4.82
CA ALA A 74 14.25 6.96 -3.75
C ALA A 74 14.97 6.18 -2.64
N ALA A 75 15.79 5.18 -3.00
CA ALA A 75 16.49 4.37 -2.03
C ALA A 75 17.64 5.11 -1.33
N ASN A 76 18.51 5.77 -2.11
CA ASN A 76 19.80 6.23 -1.61
C ASN A 76 19.79 7.69 -1.13
N THR A 77 18.96 8.55 -1.75
CA THR A 77 18.89 9.97 -1.40
C THR A 77 17.73 10.24 -0.45
N TRP A 78 16.55 9.75 -0.79
CA TRP A 78 15.33 9.99 -0.03
C TRP A 78 15.08 8.97 1.09
N GLN A 79 15.87 7.89 1.15
CA GLN A 79 15.75 6.84 2.17
C GLN A 79 14.35 6.22 2.24
N MET A 80 13.63 6.21 1.12
CA MET A 80 12.33 5.57 1.00
C MET A 80 12.45 4.06 1.27
N LYS A 81 11.36 3.44 1.69
CA LYS A 81 11.29 2.00 2.01
C LYS A 81 10.51 1.20 0.98
N GLY A 82 9.87 1.87 0.05
CA GLY A 82 9.11 1.23 -1.02
C GLY A 82 8.87 2.16 -2.20
N ILE A 83 8.23 1.59 -3.22
CA ILE A 83 7.68 2.31 -4.36
C ILE A 83 6.19 2.03 -4.52
N LYS A 84 5.50 2.97 -5.12
CA LYS A 84 4.10 2.85 -5.51
C LYS A 84 3.96 2.93 -7.03
N LEU A 85 3.20 2.00 -7.59
CA LEU A 85 2.80 2.00 -9.00
C LEU A 85 1.29 2.25 -9.13
N MET A 86 0.90 3.14 -10.06
CA MET A 86 -0.49 3.56 -10.30
C MET A 86 -0.89 3.37 -11.77
N PRO A 87 -0.99 2.11 -12.26
CA PRO A 87 -1.20 1.83 -13.68
C PRO A 87 -2.47 2.44 -14.25
N ALA A 88 -3.59 2.37 -13.50
CA ALA A 88 -4.87 2.92 -13.93
C ALA A 88 -4.86 4.45 -14.09
N VAL A 89 -4.02 5.16 -13.32
CA VAL A 89 -3.92 6.63 -13.38
C VAL A 89 -3.05 7.07 -14.54
N TYR A 90 -1.94 6.37 -14.76
CA TYR A 90 -0.94 6.74 -15.76
C TYR A 90 -1.07 5.99 -17.10
N GLY A 91 -2.06 5.12 -17.26
CA GLY A 91 -2.46 4.54 -18.54
C GLY A 91 -1.48 3.51 -19.11
N TYR A 92 -0.84 2.68 -18.28
CA TYR A 92 0.00 1.56 -18.71
C TYR A 92 -0.48 0.25 -18.07
N ASN A 93 -0.20 -0.89 -18.68
CA ASN A 93 -0.45 -2.17 -18.01
C ASN A 93 0.70 -2.47 -17.04
N VAL A 94 0.38 -2.92 -15.83
CA VAL A 94 1.39 -3.13 -14.79
C VAL A 94 2.40 -4.23 -15.14
N ASP A 95 2.05 -5.14 -16.04
CA ASP A 95 2.91 -6.22 -16.53
C ASP A 95 3.50 -5.95 -17.94
N ASP A 96 3.47 -4.71 -18.41
CA ASP A 96 4.19 -4.33 -19.64
C ASP A 96 5.72 -4.38 -19.40
N GLU A 97 6.49 -4.75 -20.41
CA GLU A 97 7.95 -4.92 -20.33
C GLU A 97 8.67 -3.65 -19.85
N ILE A 98 8.08 -2.46 -20.06
CA ILE A 98 8.66 -1.20 -19.56
C ILE A 98 8.66 -1.11 -18.01
N VAL A 99 7.76 -1.83 -17.33
CA VAL A 99 7.66 -1.86 -15.87
C VAL A 99 8.73 -2.75 -15.25
N ARG A 100 9.17 -3.77 -15.99
CA ARG A 100 10.09 -4.78 -15.48
C ARG A 100 11.40 -4.20 -14.94
N PRO A 101 12.15 -3.33 -15.66
CA PRO A 101 13.37 -2.73 -15.11
C PRO A 101 13.12 -1.89 -13.86
N VAL A 102 11.94 -1.29 -13.72
CA VAL A 102 11.58 -0.50 -12.53
C VAL A 102 11.43 -1.39 -11.29
N VAL A 103 10.70 -2.50 -11.40
CA VAL A 103 10.51 -3.40 -10.25
C VAL A 103 11.77 -4.21 -9.93
N GLU A 104 12.58 -4.55 -10.94
CA GLU A 104 13.88 -5.17 -10.74
C GLU A 104 14.85 -4.22 -10.03
N ALA A 105 14.88 -2.94 -10.41
CA ALA A 105 15.67 -1.92 -9.69
C ALA A 105 15.15 -1.73 -8.25
N ALA A 106 13.85 -1.78 -8.01
CA ALA A 106 13.29 -1.73 -6.66
C ALA A 106 13.78 -2.92 -5.81
N ARG A 107 13.72 -4.15 -6.35
CA ARG A 107 14.29 -5.36 -5.72
C ARG A 107 15.77 -5.16 -5.37
N ASP A 108 16.57 -4.72 -6.33
CA ASP A 108 18.02 -4.59 -6.18
C ASP A 108 18.42 -3.52 -5.14
N ASN A 109 17.51 -2.58 -4.85
CA ASN A 109 17.66 -1.56 -3.82
C ASN A 109 16.91 -1.91 -2.51
N GLY A 110 16.32 -3.11 -2.39
CA GLY A 110 15.62 -3.55 -1.19
C GLY A 110 14.32 -2.78 -0.90
N LEU A 111 13.68 -2.22 -1.95
CA LEU A 111 12.43 -1.49 -1.83
C LEU A 111 11.23 -2.42 -2.02
N ILE A 112 10.20 -2.24 -1.19
CA ILE A 112 8.92 -2.94 -1.31
C ILE A 112 8.12 -2.33 -2.46
N VAL A 113 7.41 -3.17 -3.22
CA VAL A 113 6.60 -2.71 -4.35
C VAL A 113 5.13 -2.73 -3.98
N SER A 114 4.48 -1.56 -3.91
CA SER A 114 3.03 -1.43 -3.75
C SER A 114 2.38 -1.08 -5.08
N ILE A 115 1.32 -1.81 -5.44
CA ILE A 115 0.64 -1.68 -6.72
C ILE A 115 -0.84 -1.44 -6.49
N HIS A 116 -1.37 -0.36 -7.08
CA HIS A 116 -2.81 -0.15 -7.16
C HIS A 116 -3.43 -1.29 -7.95
N SER A 117 -4.40 -2.00 -7.38
CA SER A 117 -5.15 -3.03 -8.09
C SER A 117 -6.52 -2.51 -8.54
N GLY A 118 -7.09 -3.15 -9.52
CA GLY A 118 -8.39 -2.82 -10.11
C GLY A 118 -8.55 -3.48 -11.47
N PRO A 119 -9.59 -3.16 -12.22
CA PRO A 119 -9.82 -3.77 -13.53
C PRO A 119 -8.75 -3.39 -14.56
N GLU A 120 -8.70 -4.13 -15.65
CA GLU A 120 -7.89 -3.88 -16.85
C GLU A 120 -6.37 -3.77 -16.56
N ASN A 121 -5.82 -2.55 -16.52
CA ASN A 121 -4.38 -2.26 -16.48
C ASN A 121 -3.67 -2.81 -15.23
N CYS A 122 -4.38 -2.97 -14.15
CA CYS A 122 -3.87 -3.41 -12.85
C CYS A 122 -4.69 -4.57 -12.26
N HIS A 123 -5.30 -5.37 -13.14
CA HIS A 123 -6.01 -6.58 -12.73
C HIS A 123 -5.09 -7.51 -11.92
N PRO A 124 -5.57 -8.16 -10.86
CA PRO A 124 -4.76 -9.02 -10.00
C PRO A 124 -3.89 -10.05 -10.73
N THR A 125 -4.38 -10.62 -11.83
CA THR A 125 -3.60 -11.55 -12.65
C THR A 125 -2.34 -10.91 -13.22
N ARG A 126 -2.40 -9.64 -13.64
CA ARG A 126 -1.25 -8.89 -14.13
C ARG A 126 -0.25 -8.59 -13.00
N ILE A 127 -0.75 -8.27 -11.80
CA ILE A 127 0.09 -8.08 -10.60
C ILE A 127 0.80 -9.40 -10.27
N GLY A 128 0.12 -10.54 -10.43
CA GLY A 128 0.73 -11.87 -10.31
C GLY A 128 1.88 -12.09 -11.30
N ASN A 129 1.80 -11.53 -12.52
CA ASN A 129 2.91 -11.57 -13.49
C ASN A 129 4.12 -10.79 -12.96
N VAL A 130 3.90 -9.57 -12.46
CA VAL A 130 4.97 -8.75 -11.85
C VAL A 130 5.62 -9.44 -10.66
N ALA A 131 4.83 -10.02 -9.76
CA ALA A 131 5.35 -10.73 -8.58
C ALA A 131 6.31 -11.88 -8.95
N ARG A 132 6.10 -12.54 -10.10
CA ARG A 132 7.01 -13.58 -10.62
C ARG A 132 8.34 -13.03 -11.16
N TRP A 133 8.41 -11.76 -11.56
CA TRP A 133 9.68 -11.15 -11.96
C TRP A 133 10.61 -10.89 -10.75
N ILE A 134 10.02 -10.70 -9.57
CA ILE A 134 10.72 -10.33 -8.33
C ILE A 134 10.28 -11.22 -7.14
N PRO A 135 10.45 -12.55 -7.21
CA PRO A 135 9.81 -13.50 -6.27
C PRO A 135 10.25 -13.33 -4.80
N GLU A 136 11.42 -12.72 -4.55
CA GLU A 136 11.94 -12.47 -3.20
C GLU A 136 11.51 -11.10 -2.64
N THR A 137 10.92 -10.23 -3.46
CA THR A 137 10.50 -8.90 -3.05
C THR A 137 9.03 -8.90 -2.68
N PRO A 138 8.65 -8.38 -1.50
CA PRO A 138 7.25 -8.22 -1.15
C PRO A 138 6.53 -7.30 -2.13
N VAL A 139 5.37 -7.74 -2.61
CA VAL A 139 4.47 -6.99 -3.48
C VAL A 139 3.16 -6.77 -2.72
N ILE A 140 2.82 -5.53 -2.41
CA ILE A 140 1.54 -5.19 -1.80
C ILE A 140 0.55 -4.88 -2.93
N MET A 141 -0.47 -5.72 -3.04
CA MET A 141 -1.63 -5.48 -3.91
C MET A 141 -2.66 -4.67 -3.13
N ASP A 142 -2.71 -3.37 -3.38
CA ASP A 142 -3.69 -2.52 -2.70
C ASP A 142 -5.11 -2.93 -3.09
N HIS A 143 -6.05 -2.75 -2.16
CA HIS A 143 -7.47 -2.99 -2.39
C HIS A 143 -7.87 -4.45 -2.66
N MET A 144 -6.96 -5.43 -2.54
CA MET A 144 -7.22 -6.87 -2.77
C MET A 144 -7.86 -7.21 -4.14
N GLY A 145 -7.72 -6.34 -5.17
CA GLY A 145 -8.44 -6.45 -6.43
C GLY A 145 -9.82 -5.79 -6.40
N PHE A 146 -10.17 -5.05 -5.33
CA PHE A 146 -11.53 -4.61 -4.99
C PHE A 146 -12.52 -5.78 -4.83
N PRO A 147 -13.71 -5.57 -4.30
CA PRO A 147 -14.70 -6.65 -4.16
C PRO A 147 -15.04 -7.38 -5.48
N ASP A 148 -14.91 -6.68 -6.60
CA ASP A 148 -15.26 -7.22 -7.92
C ASP A 148 -14.25 -8.26 -8.43
N ASP A 149 -12.94 -8.09 -8.12
CA ASP A 149 -11.84 -8.96 -8.58
C ASP A 149 -11.14 -9.68 -7.41
N LEU A 150 -11.80 -9.77 -6.25
CA LEU A 150 -11.24 -10.40 -5.05
C LEU A 150 -10.73 -11.82 -5.28
N ASP A 151 -11.49 -12.63 -6.00
CA ASP A 151 -11.13 -14.04 -6.26
C ASP A 151 -9.84 -14.13 -7.09
N ALA A 152 -9.65 -13.23 -8.04
CA ALA A 152 -8.41 -13.12 -8.79
C ALA A 152 -7.25 -12.62 -7.91
N GLY A 153 -7.52 -11.72 -6.96
CA GLY A 153 -6.55 -11.25 -5.96
C GLY A 153 -6.08 -12.39 -5.04
N ILE A 154 -7.01 -13.16 -4.52
CA ILE A 154 -6.71 -14.34 -3.69
C ILE A 154 -5.90 -15.37 -4.48
N GLU A 155 -6.28 -15.67 -5.72
CA GLU A 155 -5.55 -16.63 -6.56
C GLU A 155 -4.13 -16.14 -6.89
N ALA A 156 -3.97 -14.85 -7.17
CA ALA A 156 -2.65 -14.26 -7.39
C ALA A 156 -1.76 -14.40 -6.14
N ALA A 157 -2.29 -14.15 -4.94
CA ALA A 157 -1.56 -14.29 -3.67
C ALA A 157 -1.32 -15.77 -3.30
N ARG A 158 -2.24 -16.68 -3.65
CA ARG A 158 -2.06 -18.12 -3.44
C ARG A 158 -0.87 -18.66 -4.23
N THR A 159 -0.74 -18.22 -5.47
CA THR A 159 0.30 -18.70 -6.41
C THR A 159 1.63 -17.97 -6.25
N ASN A 160 1.63 -16.75 -5.70
CA ASN A 160 2.83 -15.93 -5.49
C ASN A 160 2.93 -15.53 -4.00
N LYS A 161 3.75 -16.24 -3.24
CA LYS A 161 3.86 -16.07 -1.78
C LYS A 161 4.44 -14.72 -1.34
N ASN A 162 5.01 -13.97 -2.26
CA ASN A 162 5.47 -12.60 -2.06
C ASN A 162 4.37 -11.54 -2.26
N ILE A 163 3.13 -11.91 -2.65
CA ILE A 163 2.00 -10.98 -2.70
C ILE A 163 1.32 -10.89 -1.34
N TYR A 164 1.09 -9.67 -0.90
CA TYR A 164 0.31 -9.30 0.28
C TYR A 164 -0.91 -8.48 -0.16
N LEU A 165 -2.07 -8.80 0.40
CA LEU A 165 -3.34 -8.14 0.05
C LEU A 165 -3.61 -6.99 1.03
N GLY A 166 -3.69 -5.77 0.51
CA GLY A 166 -3.93 -4.56 1.30
C GLY A 166 -5.42 -4.30 1.55
N THR A 167 -5.79 -3.97 2.79
CA THR A 167 -7.19 -3.78 3.22
C THR A 167 -7.81 -2.43 2.83
N THR A 168 -7.11 -1.62 2.05
CA THR A 168 -7.58 -0.28 1.64
C THR A 168 -8.88 -0.31 0.81
N ILE A 169 -9.76 0.67 1.03
CA ILE A 169 -10.98 0.98 0.25
C ILE A 169 -12.10 -0.08 0.29
N LEU A 170 -11.86 -1.29 0.75
CA LEU A 170 -12.82 -2.39 0.72
C LEU A 170 -14.20 -1.98 1.26
N ARG A 171 -15.22 -1.97 0.40
CA ARG A 171 -16.61 -1.55 0.67
C ARG A 171 -16.78 -0.13 1.27
N PHE A 172 -15.70 0.61 1.49
CA PHE A 172 -15.79 1.99 1.97
C PHE A 172 -16.14 2.97 0.84
N HIS A 173 -15.81 2.63 -0.40
CA HIS A 173 -16.04 3.53 -1.53
C HIS A 173 -17.52 3.78 -1.77
N GLN A 174 -17.88 5.04 -2.04
CA GLN A 174 -19.27 5.50 -2.24
C GLN A 174 -20.07 4.69 -3.27
N ARG A 175 -19.43 4.09 -4.26
CA ARG A 175 -20.09 3.26 -5.27
C ARG A 175 -20.85 2.06 -4.69
N TRP A 176 -20.52 1.62 -3.48
CA TRP A 176 -21.24 0.55 -2.79
C TRP A 176 -22.28 1.05 -1.81
N GLY A 177 -22.47 2.39 -1.67
CA GLY A 177 -23.49 2.99 -0.83
C GLY A 177 -23.33 2.69 0.67
N THR A 178 -22.11 2.34 1.11
CA THR A 178 -21.85 1.94 2.49
C THR A 178 -21.54 3.14 3.37
N ASN A 179 -21.99 3.08 4.62
CA ASN A 179 -21.56 4.00 5.66
C ASN A 179 -20.25 3.45 6.28
N PRO A 180 -19.14 4.21 6.27
CA PRO A 180 -17.87 3.76 6.85
C PRO A 180 -17.99 3.24 8.29
N ASP A 181 -18.87 3.85 9.09
CA ASP A 181 -19.07 3.45 10.50
C ASP A 181 -19.85 2.13 10.68
N GLN A 182 -20.37 1.57 9.59
CA GLN A 182 -21.19 0.34 9.58
C GLN A 182 -20.62 -0.75 8.66
N VAL A 183 -19.52 -0.48 7.96
CA VAL A 183 -18.89 -1.45 7.05
C VAL A 183 -18.44 -2.69 7.81
N VAL A 184 -18.73 -3.85 7.22
CA VAL A 184 -18.15 -5.16 7.59
C VAL A 184 -17.43 -5.70 6.34
N PRO A 185 -16.12 -5.63 6.27
CA PRO A 185 -15.35 -6.00 5.07
C PRO A 185 -15.20 -7.53 4.97
N ILE A 186 -16.26 -8.20 4.55
CA ILE A 186 -16.32 -9.67 4.43
C ILE A 186 -15.26 -10.23 3.48
N GLU A 187 -14.73 -9.41 2.59
CA GLU A 187 -13.62 -9.72 1.69
C GLU A 187 -12.36 -10.13 2.46
N ILE A 188 -12.07 -9.46 3.57
CA ILE A 188 -10.94 -9.79 4.44
C ILE A 188 -11.15 -11.17 5.05
N ARG A 189 -12.36 -11.46 5.57
CA ARG A 189 -12.67 -12.79 6.10
C ARG A 189 -12.45 -13.88 5.05
N LYS A 190 -12.99 -13.69 3.84
CA LYS A 190 -12.80 -14.64 2.75
C LYS A 190 -11.33 -14.85 2.42
N ALA A 191 -10.54 -13.78 2.33
CA ALA A 191 -9.11 -13.89 2.07
C ALA A 191 -8.37 -14.65 3.16
N ILE A 192 -8.72 -14.43 4.45
CA ILE A 192 -8.14 -15.18 5.58
C ILE A 192 -8.49 -16.67 5.50
N GLU A 193 -9.74 -17.01 5.21
CA GLU A 193 -10.20 -18.40 5.10
C GLU A 193 -9.46 -19.16 4.00
N GLU A 194 -9.07 -18.48 2.92
CA GLU A 194 -8.43 -19.11 1.76
C GLU A 194 -6.88 -19.05 1.75
N LEU A 195 -6.27 -18.07 2.43
CA LEU A 195 -4.82 -17.84 2.40
C LEU A 195 -4.15 -17.91 3.77
N GLY A 196 -4.91 -17.70 4.85
CA GLY A 196 -4.39 -17.37 6.17
C GLY A 196 -4.17 -15.85 6.33
N PRO A 197 -4.01 -15.38 7.60
CA PRO A 197 -3.85 -13.95 7.90
C PRO A 197 -2.46 -13.40 7.53
N GLU A 198 -1.46 -14.24 7.26
CA GLU A 198 -0.06 -13.86 7.05
C GLU A 198 0.17 -13.07 5.76
N GLN A 199 -0.76 -13.16 4.80
CA GLN A 199 -0.67 -12.43 3.53
C GLN A 199 -1.64 -11.23 3.48
N ILE A 200 -2.23 -10.80 4.61
CA ILE A 200 -3.13 -9.65 4.69
C ILE A 200 -2.42 -8.52 5.43
N VAL A 201 -2.42 -7.30 4.86
CA VAL A 201 -1.78 -6.13 5.46
C VAL A 201 -2.77 -4.97 5.60
N PHE A 202 -2.67 -4.26 6.73
CA PHE A 202 -3.53 -3.11 7.00
C PHE A 202 -3.20 -1.93 6.08
N GLY A 203 -4.22 -1.23 5.65
CA GLY A 203 -4.15 0.04 4.97
C GLY A 203 -5.47 0.79 5.08
N SER A 204 -5.44 2.10 5.33
CA SER A 204 -6.60 2.94 5.57
C SER A 204 -7.04 3.77 4.36
N ASN A 205 -6.12 4.04 3.43
CA ASN A 205 -6.33 5.01 2.34
C ASN A 205 -6.61 6.45 2.84
N THR A 206 -5.97 6.80 3.97
CA THR A 206 -6.03 8.16 4.52
C THR A 206 -5.54 9.19 3.48
N PRO A 207 -6.21 10.33 3.29
CA PRO A 207 -7.26 10.95 4.13
C PRO A 207 -8.71 10.61 3.74
N GLU A 208 -8.93 9.79 2.74
CA GLU A 208 -10.31 9.48 2.31
C GLU A 208 -11.10 8.80 3.44
N TYR A 209 -10.43 7.92 4.18
CA TYR A 209 -10.98 7.29 5.39
C TYR A 209 -9.99 7.45 6.55
N ARG A 210 -10.52 7.73 7.74
CA ARG A 210 -9.68 7.78 8.95
C ARG A 210 -9.23 6.37 9.31
N PRO A 211 -7.96 6.17 9.72
CA PRO A 211 -7.46 4.85 10.11
C PRO A 211 -8.35 4.14 11.12
N ILE A 212 -8.86 4.85 12.13
CA ILE A 212 -9.76 4.31 13.15
C ILE A 212 -11.07 3.73 12.57
N GLN A 213 -11.59 4.30 11.48
CA GLN A 213 -12.79 3.75 10.82
C GLN A 213 -12.50 2.37 10.20
N VAL A 214 -11.33 2.21 9.59
CA VAL A 214 -10.92 0.94 8.98
C VAL A 214 -10.61 -0.09 10.06
N VAL A 215 -9.93 0.31 11.15
CA VAL A 215 -9.71 -0.54 12.33
C VAL A 215 -11.03 -1.06 12.87
N ASN A 216 -11.98 -0.16 13.16
CA ASN A 216 -13.30 -0.53 13.67
C ASN A 216 -14.06 -1.47 12.74
N ALA A 217 -13.93 -1.28 11.40
CA ALA A 217 -14.56 -2.15 10.42
C ALA A 217 -13.97 -3.57 10.45
N ILE A 218 -12.65 -3.70 10.52
CA ILE A 218 -11.97 -5.00 10.62
C ILE A 218 -12.32 -5.69 11.94
N GLN A 219 -12.38 -4.95 13.05
CA GLN A 219 -12.78 -5.51 14.36
C GLN A 219 -14.20 -6.07 14.38
N ARG A 220 -15.13 -5.52 13.55
CA ARG A 220 -16.48 -6.10 13.39
C ARG A 220 -16.47 -7.49 12.73
N LEU A 221 -15.37 -7.92 12.16
CA LEU A 221 -15.21 -9.29 11.70
C LEU A 221 -15.03 -10.29 12.85
N GLU A 222 -14.74 -9.82 14.07
CA GLU A 222 -14.51 -10.69 15.24
C GLU A 222 -13.50 -11.80 14.93
N LEU A 223 -12.33 -11.39 14.39
CA LEU A 223 -11.26 -12.31 14.04
C LEU A 223 -10.55 -12.83 15.30
N GLU A 224 -9.88 -13.98 15.17
CA GLU A 224 -8.98 -14.46 16.21
C GLU A 224 -7.87 -13.43 16.48
N LYS A 225 -7.47 -13.29 17.76
CA LYS A 225 -6.51 -12.24 18.19
C LYS A 225 -5.18 -12.31 17.46
N GLU A 226 -4.73 -13.49 17.11
CA GLU A 226 -3.50 -13.69 16.35
C GLU A 226 -3.63 -13.14 14.93
N ALA A 227 -4.75 -13.37 14.26
CA ALA A 227 -5.03 -12.82 12.93
C ALA A 227 -5.10 -11.29 12.96
N GLU A 228 -5.80 -10.70 13.96
CA GLU A 228 -5.80 -9.24 14.14
C GLU A 228 -4.39 -8.67 14.32
N THR A 229 -3.57 -9.30 15.17
CA THR A 229 -2.20 -8.84 15.43
C THR A 229 -1.35 -8.84 14.15
N LEU A 230 -1.49 -9.87 13.33
CA LEU A 230 -0.78 -9.96 12.05
C LEU A 230 -1.26 -8.88 11.08
N ILE A 231 -2.57 -8.70 10.92
CA ILE A 231 -3.16 -7.76 9.98
C ILE A 231 -2.85 -6.31 10.37
N PHE A 232 -3.04 -5.93 11.65
CA PHE A 232 -2.87 -4.54 12.09
C PHE A 232 -1.42 -4.06 12.14
N GLY A 233 -0.43 -4.94 12.01
CA GLY A 233 0.95 -4.48 11.95
C GLY A 233 1.99 -5.58 11.84
N GLY A 234 1.73 -6.80 12.35
CA GLY A 234 2.73 -7.87 12.38
C GLY A 234 3.30 -8.22 11.01
N ASN A 235 2.44 -8.29 9.98
CA ASN A 235 2.88 -8.58 8.62
C ASN A 235 3.69 -7.43 8.02
N LEU A 236 3.23 -6.18 8.15
CA LEU A 236 3.99 -5.01 7.67
C LEU A 236 5.31 -4.85 8.42
N ALA A 237 5.33 -5.04 9.74
CA ALA A 237 6.55 -5.00 10.53
C ALA A 237 7.59 -6.02 10.03
N LYS A 238 7.15 -7.22 9.69
CA LYS A 238 8.00 -8.25 9.08
C LYS A 238 8.51 -7.82 7.71
N ILE A 239 7.64 -7.32 6.84
CA ILE A 239 7.96 -6.88 5.47
C ILE A 239 8.97 -5.72 5.48
N TYR A 240 8.79 -4.73 6.36
CA TYR A 240 9.65 -3.56 6.47
C TYR A 240 10.85 -3.74 7.42
N GLY A 241 11.02 -4.94 8.01
CA GLY A 241 12.15 -5.23 8.90
C GLY A 241 12.11 -4.49 10.23
N LEU A 242 10.90 -4.14 10.74
CA LEU A 242 10.70 -3.36 11.96
C LEU A 242 10.70 -4.24 13.24
N ASN A 243 10.83 -5.54 13.11
CA ASN A 243 10.84 -6.47 14.23
C ASN A 243 12.08 -6.24 15.13
N GLY A 244 11.86 -5.65 16.31
CA GLY A 244 12.91 -5.37 17.31
C GLY A 244 13.12 -3.91 17.69
N GLN A 245 12.35 -2.99 17.14
CA GLN A 245 12.39 -1.56 17.52
C GLN A 245 11.24 -1.21 18.50
N ARG A 246 11.14 -1.95 19.61
CA ARG A 246 10.33 -1.57 20.76
C ARG A 246 11.22 -1.09 21.91
#